data_c94db4b6e76cc21995241ad20cd29b82
#
_entry.id   c94db4b6e76cc21995241ad20cd29b82
#
_cell.length_a   1.000
_cell.length_b   1.000
_cell.length_c   1.000
_cell.angle_alpha   90.00
_cell.angle_beta   90.00
_cell.angle_gamma   90.00
#
_symmetry.space_group_name_H-M   'P 1'
#
loop_
_entity.id
_entity.type
_entity.pdbx_description
1 polymer ?
#
loop_
_entity_poly.entity_id
_entity_poly.type
_entity_poly.pdbx_seq_one_letter_code
_entity_poly.pdbx_strand_id
1 'polypeptide(L)'
;EWESRRDSKNGGWGPSAMVKALEAYGVGGYEVRAYETRQDAIVDAARTIETLRAPVILLTWRGAHTWVMTGFTANADPLVFDDAKVTGTYILDPWYPRISSIWGPSDPPGGYQDLAEMRRNYLPWKRPEGIYPKRDGLFLAVVPTEPLGP
;
A
#
# COMPACT_ATOMS: atom_id res chain seq x y z
N GLU A 1 -4.49 -21.77 8.30
CA GLU A 1 -3.45 -22.00 7.30
C GLU A 1 -4.01 -21.76 5.93
N TRP A 2 -3.83 -20.63 5.56
CA TRP A 2 -4.48 -19.90 4.53
C TRP A 2 -3.90 -20.22 3.18
N GLU A 3 -4.68 -19.89 2.21
CA GLU A 3 -4.34 -19.76 0.81
C GLU A 3 -3.07 -18.95 0.52
N SER A 4 -2.48 -18.34 1.57
CA SER A 4 -1.11 -17.83 1.54
C SER A 4 -0.12 -18.75 0.84
N ARG A 5 -0.32 -20.05 0.91
CA ARG A 5 0.53 -21.03 0.21
C ARG A 5 0.34 -21.05 -1.30
N ARG A 6 -0.80 -20.65 -1.81
CA ARG A 6 -1.04 -20.59 -3.26
C ARG A 6 -0.48 -19.32 -3.87
N ASP A 7 -0.61 -18.20 -3.15
CA ASP A 7 -0.01 -16.95 -3.56
C ASP A 7 1.47 -16.85 -3.21
N SER A 8 1.96 -17.74 -2.37
CA SER A 8 3.29 -17.71 -1.79
C SER A 8 4.35 -18.55 -2.49
N LYS A 9 4.09 -19.05 -3.68
CA LYS A 9 5.17 -19.65 -4.49
C LYS A 9 6.40 -18.73 -4.61
N ASN A 10 6.24 -17.48 -4.26
CA ASN A 10 7.27 -16.44 -4.25
C ASN A 10 7.45 -15.75 -2.88
N GLY A 11 6.94 -16.32 -1.79
CA GLY A 11 7.24 -15.90 -0.42
C GLY A 11 6.33 -14.82 0.19
N GLY A 12 5.16 -14.53 -0.37
CA GLY A 12 4.26 -13.52 0.20
C GLY A 12 2.80 -13.69 -0.21
N TRP A 13 1.91 -13.02 0.49
CA TRP A 13 0.49 -12.96 0.14
C TRP A 13 0.26 -11.92 -0.95
N GLY A 14 -0.55 -12.26 -1.96
CA GLY A 14 -1.06 -11.27 -2.89
C GLY A 14 -2.11 -10.35 -2.25
N PRO A 15 -2.45 -9.22 -2.89
CA PRO A 15 -3.38 -8.23 -2.32
C PRO A 15 -4.78 -8.79 -2.06
N SER A 16 -5.27 -9.72 -2.88
CA SER A 16 -6.56 -10.37 -2.66
C SER A 16 -6.55 -11.28 -1.43
N ALA A 17 -5.44 -11.94 -1.14
CA ALA A 17 -5.28 -12.76 0.07
C ALA A 17 -5.20 -11.87 1.32
N MET A 18 -4.63 -10.69 1.21
CA MET A 18 -4.62 -9.69 2.30
C MET A 18 -6.03 -9.26 2.68
N VAL A 19 -6.89 -8.95 1.70
CA VAL A 19 -8.29 -8.62 1.95
C VAL A 19 -9.01 -9.74 2.71
N LYS A 20 -8.89 -10.98 2.23
CA LYS A 20 -9.48 -12.14 2.90
C LYS A 20 -8.93 -12.37 4.32
N ALA A 21 -7.64 -12.12 4.53
CA ALA A 21 -7.03 -12.22 5.84
C ALA A 21 -7.59 -11.17 6.80
N LEU A 22 -7.68 -9.91 6.36
CA LEU A 22 -8.29 -8.83 7.14
C LEU A 22 -9.71 -9.20 7.55
N GLU A 23 -10.55 -9.67 6.61
CA GLU A 23 -11.92 -10.13 6.90
C GLU A 23 -11.94 -11.23 7.96
N ALA A 24 -11.07 -12.23 7.83
CA ALA A 24 -11.02 -13.35 8.77
C ALA A 24 -10.60 -12.96 10.18
N TYR A 25 -9.81 -11.91 10.30
CA TYR A 25 -9.42 -11.35 11.61
C TYR A 25 -10.38 -10.26 12.12
N GLY A 26 -11.55 -10.11 11.47
CA GLY A 26 -12.56 -9.15 11.90
C GLY A 26 -12.31 -7.71 11.45
N VAL A 27 -11.36 -7.51 10.55
CA VAL A 27 -11.09 -6.21 9.93
C VAL A 27 -11.64 -6.24 8.50
N GLY A 28 -12.96 -6.10 8.38
CA GLY A 28 -13.65 -6.07 7.09
C GLY A 28 -13.57 -4.72 6.38
N GLY A 29 -14.18 -4.67 5.21
CA GLY A 29 -14.33 -3.42 4.46
C GLY A 29 -13.04 -2.92 3.80
N TYR A 30 -12.19 -3.80 3.30
CA TYR A 30 -11.03 -3.46 2.47
C TYR A 30 -11.18 -4.02 1.06
N GLU A 31 -10.68 -3.31 0.08
CA GLU A 31 -10.65 -3.74 -1.32
C GLU A 31 -9.32 -3.44 -2.00
N VAL A 32 -9.02 -4.17 -3.07
CA VAL A 32 -7.84 -3.91 -3.92
C VAL A 32 -8.20 -2.84 -4.93
N ARG A 33 -7.40 -1.78 -4.99
CA ARG A 33 -7.49 -0.73 -6.02
C ARG A 33 -6.19 -0.65 -6.82
N ALA A 34 -6.32 -0.30 -8.09
CA ALA A 34 -5.22 -0.13 -9.04
C ALA A 34 -5.26 1.27 -9.66
N TYR A 35 -4.10 1.90 -9.80
CA TYR A 35 -3.97 3.29 -10.25
C TYR A 35 -2.92 3.38 -11.36
N GLU A 36 -3.12 4.27 -12.30
CA GLU A 36 -2.17 4.50 -13.40
C GLU A 36 -0.91 5.25 -12.93
N THR A 37 -1.07 6.14 -11.97
CA THR A 37 0.06 6.90 -11.43
C THR A 37 0.24 6.69 -9.93
N ARG A 38 1.48 6.83 -9.48
CA ARG A 38 1.79 6.81 -8.04
C ARG A 38 1.06 7.91 -7.28
N GLN A 39 0.99 9.09 -7.87
CA GLN A 39 0.36 10.23 -7.23
C GLN A 39 -1.14 10.00 -7.02
N ASP A 40 -1.84 9.44 -7.99
CA ASP A 40 -3.25 9.09 -7.82
C ASP A 40 -3.46 8.09 -6.69
N ALA A 41 -2.59 7.09 -6.60
CA ALA A 41 -2.66 6.09 -5.53
C ALA A 41 -2.45 6.72 -4.14
N ILE A 42 -1.42 7.55 -3.96
CA ILE A 42 -1.13 8.13 -2.63
C ILE A 42 -2.09 9.28 -2.27
N VAL A 43 -2.66 9.98 -3.23
CA VAL A 43 -3.72 10.98 -2.97
C VAL A 43 -5.02 10.30 -2.57
N ASP A 44 -5.43 9.23 -3.25
CA ASP A 44 -6.61 8.45 -2.86
C ASP A 44 -6.43 7.83 -1.47
N ALA A 45 -5.24 7.29 -1.19
CA ALA A 45 -4.89 6.80 0.14
C ALA A 45 -4.97 7.91 1.21
N ALA A 46 -4.46 9.10 0.93
CA ALA A 46 -4.51 10.24 1.84
C ALA A 46 -5.96 10.66 2.13
N ARG A 47 -6.79 10.80 1.10
CA ARG A 47 -8.23 11.10 1.24
C ARG A 47 -8.95 10.05 2.07
N THR A 48 -8.63 8.78 1.84
CA THR A 48 -9.22 7.66 2.56
C THR A 48 -8.84 7.68 4.03
N ILE A 49 -7.56 7.89 4.35
CA ILE A 49 -7.08 7.98 5.74
C ILE A 49 -7.77 9.14 6.47
N GLU A 50 -7.88 10.31 5.85
CA GLU A 50 -8.56 11.46 6.45
C GLU A 50 -10.06 11.23 6.67
N THR A 51 -10.72 10.59 5.71
CA THR A 51 -12.17 10.37 5.76
C THR A 51 -12.56 9.22 6.68
N LEU A 52 -11.87 8.08 6.57
CA LEU A 52 -12.25 6.84 7.23
C LEU A 52 -11.44 6.55 8.50
N ARG A 53 -10.38 7.31 8.77
CA ARG A 53 -9.47 7.10 9.91
C ARG A 53 -8.89 5.68 9.96
N ALA A 54 -8.67 5.10 8.79
CA ALA A 54 -8.17 3.76 8.62
C ALA A 54 -6.93 3.76 7.71
N PRO A 55 -5.90 2.94 8.01
CA PRO A 55 -4.68 2.90 7.21
C PRO A 55 -4.90 2.24 5.85
N VAL A 56 -4.02 2.55 4.91
CA VAL A 56 -4.01 1.96 3.56
C VAL A 56 -2.75 1.11 3.38
N ILE A 57 -2.88 -0.06 2.79
CA ILE A 57 -1.74 -0.92 2.47
C ILE A 57 -1.28 -0.62 1.05
N LEU A 58 -0.01 -0.24 0.90
CA LEU A 58 0.64 0.00 -0.40
C LEU A 58 1.44 -1.24 -0.81
N LEU A 59 1.25 -1.72 -2.03
CA LEU A 59 2.02 -2.84 -2.59
C LEU A 59 3.34 -2.31 -3.17
N THR A 60 4.38 -2.35 -2.36
CA THR A 60 5.71 -1.85 -2.70
C THR A 60 6.57 -2.90 -3.41
N TRP A 61 7.75 -2.49 -3.90
CA TRP A 61 8.74 -3.37 -4.53
C TRP A 61 8.14 -4.22 -5.67
N ARG A 62 7.35 -3.58 -6.53
CA ARG A 62 6.67 -4.23 -7.66
C ARG A 62 5.71 -5.36 -7.26
N GLY A 63 5.15 -5.28 -6.05
CA GLY A 63 4.27 -6.30 -5.47
C GLY A 63 4.96 -7.35 -4.60
N ALA A 64 6.29 -7.24 -4.38
CA ALA A 64 7.03 -8.18 -3.55
C ALA A 64 6.95 -7.87 -2.05
N HIS A 65 6.48 -6.68 -1.68
CA HIS A 65 6.44 -6.19 -0.31
C HIS A 65 5.25 -5.25 -0.10
N THR A 66 4.98 -4.92 1.16
CA THR A 66 3.92 -3.98 1.53
C THR A 66 4.40 -3.00 2.59
N TRP A 67 3.89 -1.77 2.49
CA TRP A 67 3.91 -0.79 3.56
C TRP A 67 2.49 -0.47 4.00
N VAL A 68 2.32 -0.20 5.28
CA VAL A 68 1.06 0.33 5.81
C VAL A 68 1.19 1.84 5.92
N MET A 69 0.53 2.57 5.05
CA MET A 69 0.47 4.03 5.08
C MET A 69 -0.51 4.48 6.17
N THR A 70 -0.01 5.22 7.15
CA THR A 70 -0.77 5.68 8.33
C THR A 70 -1.02 7.18 8.34
N GLY A 71 -0.29 7.93 7.51
CA GLY A 71 -0.40 9.37 7.43
C GLY A 71 0.36 9.92 6.22
N PHE A 72 0.28 11.22 6.03
CA PHE A 72 0.89 11.88 4.87
C PHE A 72 1.20 13.35 5.15
N THR A 73 1.99 13.93 4.26
CA THR A 73 2.12 15.37 4.07
C THR A 73 1.63 15.76 2.68
N ALA A 74 1.06 16.94 2.54
CA ALA A 74 0.55 17.43 1.26
C ALA A 74 0.76 18.93 1.12
N ASN A 75 0.75 19.43 -0.12
CA ASN A 75 0.85 20.86 -0.39
C ASN A 75 -0.46 21.63 -0.15
N ALA A 76 -1.57 20.91 -0.08
CA ALA A 76 -2.91 21.43 0.21
C ALA A 76 -3.78 20.28 0.78
N ASP A 77 -4.91 20.64 1.37
CA ASP A 77 -5.86 19.64 1.89
C ASP A 77 -6.46 18.81 0.73
N PRO A 78 -6.19 17.50 0.68
CA PRO A 78 -6.68 16.67 -0.42
C PRO A 78 -8.19 16.43 -0.40
N LEU A 79 -8.88 16.74 0.71
CA LEU A 79 -10.35 16.70 0.77
C LEU A 79 -11.00 17.97 0.21
N VAL A 80 -10.26 19.06 0.11
CA VAL A 80 -10.76 20.36 -0.34
C VAL A 80 -10.32 20.67 -1.76
N PHE A 81 -9.08 20.33 -2.11
CA PHE A 81 -8.47 20.68 -3.39
C PHE A 81 -8.23 19.44 -4.24
N ASP A 82 -8.86 19.37 -5.41
CA ASP A 82 -8.75 18.24 -6.33
C ASP A 82 -7.34 18.08 -6.91
N ASP A 83 -6.59 19.18 -7.00
CA ASP A 83 -5.20 19.21 -7.48
C ASP A 83 -4.15 19.07 -6.38
N ALA A 84 -4.56 18.83 -5.13
CA ALA A 84 -3.64 18.60 -4.03
C ALA A 84 -2.65 17.46 -4.34
N LYS A 85 -1.39 17.67 -3.97
CA LYS A 85 -0.32 16.69 -4.12
C LYS A 85 0.16 16.21 -2.76
N VAL A 86 0.23 14.90 -2.59
CA VAL A 86 0.91 14.31 -1.46
C VAL A 86 2.42 14.45 -1.67
N THR A 87 3.11 14.96 -0.66
CA THR A 87 4.55 15.25 -0.70
C THR A 87 5.39 14.23 0.07
N GLY A 88 4.75 13.40 0.87
CA GLY A 88 5.38 12.31 1.61
C GLY A 88 4.37 11.50 2.40
N THR A 89 4.81 10.36 2.91
CA THR A 89 3.96 9.41 3.62
C THR A 89 4.63 8.95 4.91
N TYR A 90 3.83 8.67 5.93
CA TYR A 90 4.26 7.95 7.13
C TYR A 90 3.84 6.50 7.00
N ILE A 91 4.77 5.58 7.28
CA ILE A 91 4.54 4.16 7.05
C ILE A 91 4.91 3.28 8.25
N LEU A 92 4.34 2.09 8.26
CA LEU A 92 4.81 0.94 9.01
C LEU A 92 5.35 -0.07 8.01
N ASP A 93 6.62 -0.44 8.15
CA ASP A 93 7.26 -1.45 7.32
C ASP A 93 7.37 -2.76 8.10
N PRO A 94 6.62 -3.81 7.72
CA PRO A 94 6.67 -5.09 8.44
C PRO A 94 8.01 -5.83 8.30
N TRP A 95 8.90 -5.39 7.41
CA TRP A 95 10.24 -5.96 7.26
C TRP A 95 11.24 -5.44 8.31
N TYR A 96 10.95 -4.31 8.94
CA TYR A 96 11.84 -3.72 9.95
C TYR A 96 12.14 -4.71 11.09
N PRO A 97 13.39 -4.82 11.55
CA PRO A 97 14.58 -4.02 11.19
C PRO A 97 15.49 -4.65 10.11
N ARG A 98 14.96 -5.50 9.25
CA ARG A 98 15.72 -6.26 8.26
C ARG A 98 16.19 -5.39 7.10
N ILE A 99 17.20 -5.87 6.39
CA ILE A 99 17.76 -5.23 5.20
C ILE A 99 17.53 -6.13 4.01
N SER A 100 16.94 -5.57 2.95
CA SER A 100 16.81 -6.24 1.65
C SER A 100 18.10 -6.04 0.85
N SER A 101 18.62 -7.11 0.24
CA SER A 101 19.76 -7.03 -0.68
C SER A 101 19.45 -6.26 -1.96
N ILE A 102 18.17 -6.14 -2.32
CA ILE A 102 17.72 -5.47 -3.55
C ILE A 102 17.24 -4.04 -3.27
N TRP A 103 16.46 -3.85 -2.19
CA TRP A 103 15.74 -2.62 -1.91
C TRP A 103 16.34 -1.77 -0.79
N GLY A 104 17.34 -2.31 -0.09
CA GLY A 104 18.04 -1.64 1.01
C GLY A 104 17.37 -1.83 2.38
N PRO A 105 17.72 -0.98 3.35
CA PRO A 105 17.18 -1.06 4.70
C PRO A 105 15.69 -0.75 4.76
N SER A 106 15.01 -1.40 5.70
CA SER A 106 13.63 -1.06 6.07
C SER A 106 13.59 0.07 7.07
N ASP A 107 12.44 0.72 7.18
CA ASP A 107 12.26 1.89 8.02
C ASP A 107 11.63 1.55 9.39
N PRO A 108 12.02 2.26 10.45
CA PRO A 108 11.38 2.10 11.75
C PRO A 108 9.90 2.49 11.70
N PRO A 109 9.07 1.95 12.62
CA PRO A 109 7.65 2.27 12.67
C PRO A 109 7.38 3.78 12.69
N GLY A 110 6.47 4.23 11.83
CA GLY A 110 6.15 5.65 11.66
C GLY A 110 7.19 6.45 10.87
N GLY A 111 8.10 5.76 10.17
CA GLY A 111 9.11 6.40 9.33
C GLY A 111 8.50 7.23 8.21
N TYR A 112 9.07 8.42 7.99
CA TYR A 112 8.64 9.32 6.91
C TYR A 112 9.33 8.96 5.60
N GLN A 113 8.55 8.83 4.55
CA GLN A 113 9.00 8.58 3.20
C GLN A 113 8.72 9.82 2.34
N ASP A 114 9.76 10.50 1.90
CA ASP A 114 9.61 11.59 0.94
C ASP A 114 9.29 11.06 -0.47
N LEU A 115 9.07 11.95 -1.42
CA LEU A 115 8.76 11.55 -2.80
C LEU A 115 9.90 10.78 -3.48
N ALA A 116 11.16 10.99 -3.10
CA ALA A 116 12.28 10.25 -3.64
C ALA A 116 12.25 8.80 -3.17
N GLU A 117 12.01 8.57 -1.87
CA GLU A 117 11.84 7.23 -1.30
C GLU A 117 10.59 6.55 -1.84
N MET A 118 9.48 7.28 -2.01
CA MET A 118 8.28 6.74 -2.62
C MET A 118 8.51 6.30 -4.07
N ARG A 119 9.26 7.06 -4.87
CA ARG A 119 9.62 6.68 -6.24
C ARG A 119 10.48 5.42 -6.29
N ARG A 120 11.35 5.24 -5.30
CA ARG A 120 12.24 4.08 -5.24
C ARG A 120 11.52 2.81 -4.82
N ASN A 121 10.55 2.89 -3.93
CA ASN A 121 9.93 1.74 -3.28
C ASN A 121 8.51 1.44 -3.79
N TYR A 122 7.67 2.44 -3.97
CA TYR A 122 6.30 2.24 -4.46
C TYR A 122 6.28 2.27 -5.99
N LEU A 123 6.45 1.08 -6.57
CA LEU A 123 6.65 0.85 -8.00
C LEU A 123 5.45 0.08 -8.59
N PRO A 124 5.23 0.17 -9.92
CA PRO A 124 4.16 -0.56 -10.58
C PRO A 124 4.28 -2.08 -10.38
N TRP A 125 3.14 -2.73 -10.24
CA TRP A 125 3.03 -4.17 -10.08
C TRP A 125 3.69 -4.93 -11.25
N LYS A 126 4.48 -5.93 -10.92
CA LYS A 126 5.10 -6.86 -11.86
C LYS A 126 5.21 -8.29 -11.34
N ARG A 127 4.57 -8.61 -10.20
CA ARG A 127 4.86 -9.87 -9.56
C ARG A 127 3.60 -10.63 -9.13
N PRO A 128 3.38 -11.83 -9.68
CA PRO A 128 4.07 -12.39 -10.83
C PRO A 128 3.61 -11.73 -12.13
N GLU A 129 4.57 -11.38 -12.97
CA GLU A 129 4.30 -10.74 -14.26
C GLU A 129 3.49 -11.67 -15.18
N GLY A 130 2.49 -11.14 -15.87
CA GLY A 130 1.66 -11.86 -16.83
C GLY A 130 0.54 -12.72 -16.23
N ILE A 131 0.55 -12.97 -14.92
CA ILE A 131 -0.52 -13.76 -14.26
C ILE A 131 -1.74 -12.90 -13.94
N TYR A 132 -1.51 -11.62 -13.65
CA TYR A 132 -2.58 -10.65 -13.38
C TYR A 132 -2.49 -9.46 -14.33
N PRO A 133 -2.83 -9.63 -15.62
CA PRO A 133 -2.62 -8.59 -16.63
C PRO A 133 -3.35 -7.27 -16.33
N LYS A 134 -4.43 -7.32 -15.56
CA LYS A 134 -5.14 -6.10 -15.11
C LYS A 134 -4.42 -5.33 -14.00
N ARG A 135 -3.37 -5.89 -13.42
CA ARG A 135 -2.56 -5.27 -12.35
C ARG A 135 -1.18 -4.86 -12.87
N ASP A 136 -0.67 -5.55 -13.88
CA ASP A 136 0.66 -5.30 -14.42
C ASP A 136 0.80 -3.84 -14.88
N GLY A 137 1.87 -3.18 -14.44
CA GLY A 137 2.14 -1.79 -14.75
C GLY A 137 1.35 -0.77 -13.93
N LEU A 138 0.45 -1.20 -13.04
CA LEU A 138 -0.35 -0.32 -12.19
C LEU A 138 0.17 -0.27 -10.74
N PHE A 139 -0.11 0.84 -10.06
CA PHE A 139 0.17 1.01 -8.64
C PHE A 139 -0.99 0.42 -7.83
N LEU A 140 -0.69 -0.57 -6.99
CA LEU A 140 -1.73 -1.26 -6.22
C LEU A 140 -1.75 -0.81 -4.76
N ALA A 141 -2.97 -0.72 -4.23
CA ALA A 141 -3.22 -0.52 -2.81
C ALA A 141 -4.38 -1.40 -2.33
N VAL A 142 -4.38 -1.71 -1.04
CA VAL A 142 -5.52 -2.32 -0.34
C VAL A 142 -6.10 -1.24 0.54
N VAL A 143 -7.31 -0.80 0.20
CA VAL A 143 -7.93 0.44 0.66
C VAL A 143 -9.18 0.15 1.45
N PRO A 144 -9.38 0.76 2.64
CA PRO A 144 -10.64 0.62 3.38
C PRO A 144 -11.79 1.29 2.63
N THR A 145 -12.96 0.66 2.70
CA THR A 145 -14.22 1.17 2.12
C THR A 145 -15.17 1.70 3.17
N GLU A 146 -14.88 1.45 4.44
CA GLU A 146 -15.66 1.88 5.60
C GLU A 146 -14.72 2.17 6.77
N PRO A 147 -15.14 2.99 7.77
CA PRO A 147 -14.36 3.20 8.98
C PRO A 147 -14.10 1.88 9.71
N LEU A 148 -12.92 1.77 10.34
CA LEU A 148 -12.67 0.65 11.24
C LEU A 148 -13.69 0.69 12.38
N GLY A 149 -14.30 -0.45 12.67
CA GLY A 149 -15.21 -0.60 13.80
C GLY A 149 -14.54 -0.29 15.14
N PRO A 150 -15.34 -0.04 16.17
CA PRO A 150 -14.83 0.21 17.51
C PRO A 150 -14.08 -0.99 18.08
#